data_75c5d91f6f66173e585282a109b472fb
#
_entry.id   75c5d91f6f66173e585282a109b472fb
#
_cell.length_a   1.000
_cell.length_b   1.000
_cell.length_c   1.000
_cell.angle_alpha   90.00
_cell.angle_beta   90.00
_cell.angle_gamma   90.00
#
_symmetry.space_group_name_H-M   'P 1'
#
loop_
_entity.id
_entity.type
_entity.pdbx_description
1 polymer ?
#
loop_
_entity_poly.entity_id
_entity_poly.type
_entity_poly.pdbx_seq_one_letter_code
_entity_poly.pdbx_strand_id
1 'polypeptide(L)'
;MTNLNNQIGKINEQIKQLQNKKKTLLAKESEEKRKKRTKRLIERGAILESVIGNAEDFSNEQLQALLIEIFSSEFAKGKIKNFREHTASEGNPLF
;
A
#
# COMPACT_ATOMS: atom_id res chain seq x y z
N MET A 1 24.26 35.56 31.82
CA MET A 1 23.93 34.22 32.28
C MET A 1 22.47 33.90 32.03
N THR A 2 21.54 34.79 32.38
CA THR A 2 20.13 34.61 32.09
C THR A 2 19.84 34.47 30.59
N ASN A 3 20.61 35.14 29.74
CA ASN A 3 20.42 35.09 28.28
C ASN A 3 20.69 33.71 27.68
N LEU A 4 21.69 32.98 28.20
CA LEU A 4 21.99 31.63 27.73
C LEU A 4 20.91 30.66 28.15
N ASN A 5 20.40 30.76 29.36
CA ASN A 5 19.30 29.92 29.82
C ASN A 5 18.03 30.17 29.02
N ASN A 6 17.77 31.43 28.69
CA ASN A 6 16.61 31.80 27.83
C ASN A 6 16.78 31.27 26.43
N GLN A 7 17.97 31.31 25.86
CA GLN A 7 18.29 30.77 24.55
C GLN A 7 18.11 29.26 24.52
N ILE A 8 18.59 28.57 25.55
CA ILE A 8 18.42 27.13 25.67
C ILE A 8 16.95 26.75 25.77
N GLY A 9 16.18 27.51 26.55
CA GLY A 9 14.75 27.30 26.68
C GLY A 9 14.01 27.45 25.37
N LYS A 10 14.37 28.46 24.57
CA LYS A 10 13.79 28.69 23.23
C LYS A 10 14.12 27.56 22.27
N ILE A 11 15.38 27.09 22.30
CA ILE A 11 15.81 26.00 21.44
C ILE A 11 15.07 24.71 21.83
N ASN A 12 14.94 24.44 23.11
CA ASN A 12 14.20 23.27 23.59
C ASN A 12 12.74 23.30 23.14
N GLU A 13 12.13 24.47 23.19
CA GLU A 13 10.76 24.67 22.73
C GLU A 13 10.64 24.42 21.22
N GLN A 14 11.59 24.92 20.44
CA GLN A 14 11.64 24.71 18.98
C GLN A 14 11.81 23.22 18.64
N ILE A 15 12.66 22.52 19.37
CA ILE A 15 12.87 21.08 19.20
C ILE A 15 11.56 20.33 19.46
N LYS A 16 10.88 20.67 20.53
CA LYS A 16 9.60 20.07 20.88
C LYS A 16 8.55 20.27 19.79
N GLN A 17 8.46 21.49 19.27
CA GLN A 17 7.53 21.82 18.18
C GLN A 17 7.86 21.04 16.92
N LEU A 18 9.15 20.93 16.57
CA LEU A 18 9.60 20.16 15.42
C LEU A 18 9.33 18.67 15.58
N GLN A 19 9.52 18.14 16.78
CA GLN A 19 9.21 16.73 17.06
C GLN A 19 7.71 16.44 16.90
N ASN A 20 6.86 17.35 17.39
CA ASN A 20 5.41 17.23 17.24
C ASN A 20 4.99 17.31 15.77
N LYS A 21 5.62 18.21 15.02
CA LYS A 21 5.38 18.38 13.59
C LYS A 21 5.77 17.13 12.81
N LYS A 22 6.93 16.58 13.13
CA LYS A 22 7.43 15.32 12.55
C LYS A 22 6.44 14.18 12.81
N LYS A 23 5.96 14.06 14.03
CA LYS A 23 4.99 13.03 14.42
C LYS A 23 3.70 13.15 13.59
N THR A 24 3.19 14.37 13.44
CA THR A 24 1.99 14.65 12.65
C THR A 24 2.20 14.28 11.18
N LEU A 25 3.34 14.65 10.61
CA LEU A 25 3.66 14.34 9.21
C LEU A 25 3.81 12.85 8.97
N LEU A 26 4.42 12.12 9.90
CA LEU A 26 4.57 10.66 9.81
C LEU A 26 3.21 9.96 9.87
N ALA A 27 2.32 10.42 10.75
CA ALA A 27 0.96 9.90 10.85
C ALA A 27 0.18 10.15 9.55
N LYS A 28 0.34 11.34 8.98
CA LYS A 28 -0.31 11.72 7.71
C LYS A 28 0.19 10.87 6.55
N GLU A 29 1.50 10.66 6.47
CA GLU A 29 2.12 9.80 5.45
C GLU A 29 1.60 8.36 5.55
N SER A 30 1.53 7.83 6.75
CA SER A 30 1.01 6.48 7.00
C SER A 30 -0.46 6.36 6.58
N GLU A 31 -1.26 7.37 6.86
CA GLU A 31 -2.67 7.40 6.45
C GLU A 31 -2.82 7.46 4.93
N GLU A 32 -2.01 8.27 4.27
CA GLU A 32 -2.02 8.35 2.80
C GLU A 32 -1.64 7.02 2.15
N LYS A 33 -0.64 6.33 2.68
CA LYS A 33 -0.23 5.01 2.20
C LYS A 33 -1.37 4.00 2.38
N ARG A 34 -2.05 4.05 3.52
CA ARG A 34 -3.20 3.19 3.81
C ARG A 34 -4.35 3.44 2.82
N LYS A 35 -4.65 4.69 2.54
CA LYS A 35 -5.70 5.08 1.58
C LYS A 35 -5.37 4.59 0.18
N LYS A 36 -4.15 4.77 -0.26
CA LYS A 36 -3.69 4.29 -1.58
C LYS A 36 -3.79 2.77 -1.70
N ARG A 37 -3.39 2.07 -0.65
CA ARG A 37 -3.50 0.61 -0.60
C ARG A 37 -4.95 0.15 -0.66
N THR A 38 -5.81 0.79 0.11
CA THR A 38 -7.25 0.48 0.15
C THR A 38 -7.88 0.69 -1.24
N LYS A 39 -7.60 1.82 -1.87
CA LYS A 39 -8.09 2.12 -3.21
C LYS A 39 -7.63 1.07 -4.22
N ARG A 40 -6.35 0.73 -4.17
CA ARG A 40 -5.78 -0.30 -5.06
C ARG A 40 -6.49 -1.65 -4.88
N LEU A 41 -6.71 -2.06 -3.64
CA LEU A 41 -7.35 -3.34 -3.35
C LEU A 41 -8.82 -3.36 -3.78
N ILE A 42 -9.53 -2.26 -3.62
CA ILE A 42 -10.91 -2.11 -4.09
C ILE A 42 -10.97 -2.23 -5.62
N GLU A 43 -10.12 -1.52 -6.32
CA GLU A 43 -10.08 -1.54 -7.78
C GLU A 43 -9.71 -2.93 -8.31
N ARG A 44 -8.71 -3.56 -7.69
CA ARG A 44 -8.27 -4.91 -8.07
C ARG A 44 -9.30 -5.98 -7.73
N GLY A 45 -10.02 -5.82 -6.63
CA GLY A 45 -11.13 -6.69 -6.28
C GLY A 45 -12.25 -6.61 -7.32
N ALA A 46 -12.56 -5.41 -7.76
CA ALA A 46 -13.57 -5.21 -8.81
C ALA A 46 -13.17 -5.86 -10.14
N ILE A 47 -11.90 -5.72 -10.51
CA ILE A 47 -11.37 -6.37 -11.72
C ILE A 47 -11.47 -7.90 -11.60
N LEU A 48 -11.08 -8.44 -10.47
CA LEU A 48 -11.11 -9.87 -10.20
C LEU A 48 -12.53 -10.41 -10.29
N GLU A 49 -13.48 -9.76 -9.66
CA GLU A 49 -14.89 -10.16 -9.70
C GLU A 49 -15.46 -10.06 -11.12
N SER A 50 -15.05 -9.05 -11.86
CA SER A 50 -15.46 -8.88 -13.25
C SER A 50 -15.00 -10.03 -14.14
N VAL A 51 -13.78 -10.50 -13.92
CA VAL A 51 -13.20 -11.62 -14.70
C VAL A 51 -13.87 -12.93 -14.33
N ILE A 52 -14.08 -13.17 -13.04
CA ILE A 52 -14.74 -14.40 -12.58
C ILE A 52 -16.22 -14.43 -12.98
N GLY A 53 -16.89 -13.31 -12.90
CA GLY A 53 -18.34 -13.22 -13.13
C GLY A 53 -19.12 -13.77 -11.95
N ASN A 54 -20.14 -13.06 -11.51
CA ASN A 54 -21.01 -13.47 -10.39
C ASN A 54 -20.25 -13.87 -9.12
N ALA A 55 -19.09 -13.24 -8.88
CA ALA A 55 -18.23 -13.57 -7.75
C ALA A 55 -18.84 -13.18 -6.41
N GLU A 56 -19.84 -12.35 -6.41
CA GLU A 56 -20.59 -11.96 -5.22
C GLU A 56 -21.28 -13.13 -4.52
N ASP A 57 -21.50 -14.22 -5.26
CA ASP A 57 -22.08 -15.45 -4.70
C ASP A 57 -21.09 -16.28 -3.89
N PHE A 58 -19.81 -15.98 -4.03
CA PHE A 58 -18.76 -16.68 -3.29
C PHE A 58 -18.52 -16.05 -1.93
N SER A 59 -18.31 -16.88 -0.92
CA SER A 59 -17.76 -16.41 0.35
C SER A 59 -16.28 -16.07 0.16
N ASN A 60 -15.71 -15.33 1.09
CA ASN A 60 -14.26 -15.01 1.05
C ASN A 60 -13.42 -16.29 1.06
N GLU A 61 -13.82 -17.30 1.83
CA GLU A 61 -13.13 -18.57 1.92
C GLU A 61 -13.19 -19.34 0.61
N GLN A 62 -14.35 -19.35 -0.05
CA GLN A 62 -14.53 -19.98 -1.36
C GLN A 62 -13.69 -19.29 -2.42
N LEU A 63 -13.69 -17.96 -2.42
CA LEU A 63 -12.89 -17.17 -3.35
C LEU A 63 -11.40 -17.43 -3.16
N GLN A 64 -10.94 -17.46 -1.92
CA GLN A 64 -9.55 -17.74 -1.60
C GLN A 64 -9.16 -19.14 -2.08
N ALA A 65 -9.97 -20.14 -1.82
CA ALA A 65 -9.73 -21.51 -2.25
C ALA A 65 -9.64 -21.62 -3.77
N LEU A 66 -10.56 -20.96 -4.48
CA LEU A 66 -10.56 -20.91 -5.93
C LEU A 66 -9.28 -20.30 -6.48
N LEU A 67 -8.87 -19.16 -5.96
CA LEU A 67 -7.67 -18.47 -6.39
C LEU A 67 -6.40 -19.27 -6.12
N ILE A 68 -6.31 -19.91 -4.97
CA ILE A 68 -5.18 -20.78 -4.63
C ILE A 68 -5.10 -21.93 -5.62
N GLU A 69 -6.22 -22.57 -5.91
CA GLU A 69 -6.28 -23.69 -6.84
C GLU A 69 -5.82 -23.29 -8.24
N ILE A 70 -6.29 -22.15 -8.73
CA ILE A 70 -5.97 -21.67 -10.08
C ILE A 70 -4.52 -21.20 -10.16
N PHE A 71 -4.05 -20.41 -9.19
CA PHE A 71 -2.76 -19.74 -9.26
C PHE A 71 -1.59 -20.57 -8.68
N SER A 72 -1.85 -21.74 -8.14
CA SER A 72 -0.77 -22.62 -7.67
C SER A 72 -0.20 -23.52 -8.75
N SER A 73 -0.81 -23.56 -9.94
CA SER A 73 -0.29 -24.35 -11.06
C SER A 73 1.02 -23.74 -11.60
N GLU A 74 1.87 -24.57 -12.17
CA GLU A 74 3.12 -24.11 -12.80
C GLU A 74 2.84 -23.18 -13.98
N PHE A 75 1.77 -23.45 -14.72
CA PHE A 75 1.34 -22.60 -15.82
C PHE A 75 1.00 -21.19 -15.33
N ALA A 76 0.22 -21.07 -14.27
CA ALA A 76 -0.17 -19.79 -13.70
C ALA A 76 1.03 -19.04 -13.13
N LYS A 77 1.91 -19.73 -12.43
CA LYS A 77 3.15 -19.15 -11.88
C LYS A 77 4.04 -18.61 -12.99
N GLY A 78 4.18 -19.36 -14.08
CA GLY A 78 4.94 -18.94 -15.25
C GLY A 78 4.34 -17.70 -15.90
N LYS A 79 3.03 -17.65 -16.03
CA LYS A 79 2.31 -16.46 -16.55
C LYS A 79 2.55 -15.24 -15.70
N ILE A 80 2.43 -15.36 -14.39
CA ILE A 80 2.67 -14.26 -13.46
C ILE A 80 4.11 -13.75 -13.58
N LYS A 81 5.06 -14.67 -13.64
CA LYS A 81 6.47 -14.32 -13.80
C LYS A 81 6.72 -13.57 -15.11
N ASN A 82 6.17 -14.06 -16.21
CA ASN A 82 6.33 -13.44 -17.52
C ASN A 82 5.74 -12.03 -17.57
N PHE A 83 4.57 -11.83 -16.98
CA PHE A 83 3.97 -10.50 -16.88
C PHE A 83 4.84 -9.54 -16.09
N ARG A 84 5.41 -9.98 -14.98
CA ARG A 84 6.31 -9.16 -14.17
C ARG A 84 7.57 -8.75 -14.91
N GLU A 85 8.21 -9.70 -15.57
CA GLU A 85 9.42 -9.46 -16.34
C GLU A 85 9.15 -8.52 -17.51
N HIS A 86 8.05 -8.73 -18.21
CA HIS A 86 7.65 -7.92 -19.36
C HIS A 86 7.36 -6.48 -18.93
N THR A 87 6.62 -6.31 -17.86
CA THR A 87 6.31 -4.98 -17.30
C THR A 87 7.58 -4.27 -16.85
N ALA A 88 8.49 -4.97 -16.17
CA ALA A 88 9.76 -4.43 -15.71
C ALA A 88 10.64 -4.02 -16.88
N SER A 89 10.70 -4.83 -17.93
CA SER A 89 11.51 -4.61 -19.13
C SER A 89 10.99 -3.42 -19.93
N GLU A 90 9.71 -3.25 -20.06
CA GLU A 90 9.10 -2.15 -20.81
C GLU A 90 9.04 -0.87 -20.01
N GLY A 91 9.18 -0.95 -18.69
CA GLY A 91 9.11 0.20 -17.81
C GLY A 91 7.76 0.90 -17.82
N ASN A 92 6.75 0.26 -18.39
CA ASN A 92 5.43 0.84 -18.59
C ASN A 92 4.37 -0.21 -18.24
N PRO A 93 3.57 0.01 -17.20
CA PRO A 93 2.49 -0.90 -16.89
C PRO A 93 1.48 -0.88 -18.02
N LEU A 94 1.05 -2.04 -18.43
CA LEU A 94 0.07 -2.21 -19.50
C LEU A 94 -1.33 -1.73 -19.11
N PHE A 95 -1.51 -1.37 -17.86
CA PHE A 95 -2.80 -0.96 -17.33
C PHE A 95 -2.72 0.33 -16.53
#